data_1b17c26e6868a4730a58c1493bab3a40
#
_entry.id   1b17c26e6868a4730a58c1493bab3a40
#
_cell.length_a   1.000
_cell.length_b   1.000
_cell.length_c   1.000
_cell.angle_alpha   90.00
_cell.angle_beta   90.00
_cell.angle_gamma   90.00
#
_symmetry.space_group_name_H-M   'P 1'
#
loop_
_entity.id
_entity.type
_entity.pdbx_description
1 polymer ?
#
loop_
_entity_poly.entity_id
_entity_poly.type
_entity_poly.pdbx_seq_one_letter_code
_entity_poly.pdbx_strand_id
1 'polypeptide(L)'
;LRYPSAAKLASDLSAYLNDEPISARSGQFAQVVARWFRETHHAPVLENWGLLWMWHSLVLVIASVLTELLQWNHADRPFYALLWTVGLGSWAAVFWALRRRMGPVTFVERQIAHVWGAAMIGIGALFPVEWWLELKPLTLTPLLAVITGMMFFIKAGILSGAFYLQAASLFLSAAAMLAWPEIAHLIFALVAGLCFFIPGLKYYRLRRSLEAMTARPFCDPALTIKKRREP
;
A
#
# COMPACT_ATOMS: atom_id res chain seq x y z
N LEU A 1 -26.72 4.49 9.83
CA LEU A 1 -27.49 3.73 10.83
C LEU A 1 -27.85 4.68 11.96
N ARG A 2 -29.14 4.93 12.16
CA ARG A 2 -29.64 5.81 13.20
C ARG A 2 -30.30 4.92 14.28
N TYR A 3 -30.06 5.22 15.56
CA TYR A 3 -30.74 4.52 16.65
C TYR A 3 -32.28 4.74 16.52
N PRO A 4 -33.07 3.69 16.69
CA PRO A 4 -34.53 3.78 16.59
C PRO A 4 -35.15 4.60 17.72
N SER A 5 -34.48 4.74 18.88
CA SER A 5 -34.89 5.55 20.00
C SER A 5 -33.72 5.99 20.88
N ALA A 6 -33.90 7.05 21.65
CA ALA A 6 -32.93 7.50 22.64
C ALA A 6 -32.71 6.46 23.75
N ALA A 7 -33.74 5.72 24.14
CA ALA A 7 -33.65 4.64 25.11
C ALA A 7 -32.70 3.52 24.66
N LYS A 8 -32.74 3.18 23.36
CA LYS A 8 -31.84 2.17 22.76
C LYS A 8 -30.38 2.65 22.74
N LEU A 9 -30.16 3.93 22.46
CA LEU A 9 -28.82 4.53 22.56
C LEU A 9 -28.31 4.52 24.02
N ALA A 10 -29.15 4.89 24.98
CA ALA A 10 -28.79 4.87 26.39
C ALA A 10 -28.45 3.47 26.90
N SER A 11 -29.22 2.44 26.47
CA SER A 11 -28.96 1.04 26.79
C SER A 11 -27.60 0.60 26.23
N ASP A 12 -27.27 0.92 24.97
CA ASP A 12 -26.00 0.55 24.37
C ASP A 12 -24.81 1.31 24.97
N LEU A 13 -24.99 2.56 25.40
CA LEU A 13 -23.98 3.30 26.16
C LEU A 13 -23.72 2.68 27.53
N SER A 14 -24.78 2.22 28.22
CA SER A 14 -24.67 1.53 29.52
C SER A 14 -23.94 0.20 29.33
N ALA A 15 -24.28 -0.59 28.32
CA ALA A 15 -23.61 -1.83 27.99
C ALA A 15 -22.13 -1.60 27.65
N TYR A 16 -21.80 -0.52 26.92
CA TYR A 16 -20.41 -0.16 26.62
C TYR A 16 -19.59 0.19 27.87
N LEU A 17 -20.18 0.91 28.80
CA LEU A 17 -19.53 1.26 30.09
C LEU A 17 -19.29 0.03 30.97
N ASN A 18 -20.10 -1.01 30.83
CA ASN A 18 -20.01 -2.26 31.60
C ASN A 18 -19.25 -3.37 30.83
N ASP A 19 -18.57 -3.06 29.73
CA ASP A 19 -17.90 -4.04 28.82
C ASP A 19 -18.84 -5.14 28.29
N GLU A 20 -20.14 -4.87 28.25
CA GLU A 20 -21.15 -5.78 27.71
C GLU A 20 -21.32 -5.63 26.18
N PRO A 21 -21.81 -6.67 25.48
CA PRO A 21 -22.07 -6.58 24.03
C PRO A 21 -23.16 -5.54 23.72
N ILE A 22 -22.82 -4.53 22.93
CA ILE A 22 -23.78 -3.50 22.48
C ILE A 22 -24.65 -3.99 21.33
N SER A 23 -25.96 -3.68 21.35
CA SER A 23 -26.92 -4.14 20.35
C SER A 23 -26.67 -3.56 18.95
N ALA A 24 -26.10 -2.35 18.86
CA ALA A 24 -25.65 -1.75 17.61
C ALA A 24 -24.47 -2.50 16.94
N ARG A 25 -23.79 -3.37 17.69
CA ARG A 25 -22.80 -4.33 17.20
C ARG A 25 -23.45 -5.62 16.73
N SER A 26 -24.65 -5.57 16.14
CA SER A 26 -25.29 -6.76 15.57
C SER A 26 -24.33 -7.49 14.64
N GLY A 27 -24.03 -8.74 14.97
CA GLY A 27 -22.97 -9.54 14.38
C GLY A 27 -23.31 -10.14 13.02
N GLN A 28 -23.79 -9.32 12.09
CA GLN A 28 -23.82 -9.76 10.71
C GLN A 28 -22.38 -9.82 10.19
N PHE A 29 -21.94 -11.01 9.83
CA PHE A 29 -20.60 -11.29 9.28
C PHE A 29 -20.20 -10.26 8.21
N ALA A 30 -21.14 -9.86 7.33
CA ALA A 30 -20.94 -8.81 6.34
C ALA A 30 -20.55 -7.44 6.96
N GLN A 31 -21.08 -7.07 8.14
CA GLN A 31 -20.72 -5.82 8.81
C GLN A 31 -19.34 -5.89 9.47
N VAL A 32 -18.97 -7.06 10.00
CA VAL A 32 -17.62 -7.31 10.53
C VAL A 32 -16.59 -7.21 9.40
N VAL A 33 -16.87 -7.87 8.27
CA VAL A 33 -16.02 -7.80 7.08
C VAL A 33 -15.95 -6.38 6.53
N ALA A 34 -17.09 -5.69 6.37
CA ALA A 34 -17.12 -4.30 5.90
C ALA A 34 -16.33 -3.34 6.82
N ARG A 35 -16.27 -3.65 8.12
CA ARG A 35 -15.45 -2.88 9.07
C ARG A 35 -13.95 -3.12 8.87
N TRP A 36 -13.55 -4.35 8.57
CA TRP A 36 -12.15 -4.67 8.26
C TRP A 36 -11.66 -3.95 7.00
N PHE A 37 -12.54 -3.78 6.01
CA PHE A 37 -12.22 -3.06 4.76
C PHE A 37 -12.39 -1.53 4.84
N ARG A 38 -12.84 -1.02 5.99
CA ARG A 38 -13.03 0.43 6.17
C ARG A 38 -11.68 1.14 6.15
N GLU A 39 -11.61 2.24 5.43
CA GLU A 39 -10.47 3.15 5.49
C GLU A 39 -10.40 3.80 6.87
N THR A 40 -9.22 3.86 7.44
CA THR A 40 -8.98 4.57 8.70
C THR A 40 -8.94 6.08 8.44
N HIS A 41 -9.04 6.88 9.49
CA HIS A 41 -8.88 8.34 9.40
C HIS A 41 -7.46 8.77 8.96
N HIS A 42 -6.51 7.83 8.84
CA HIS A 42 -5.17 8.06 8.32
C HIS A 42 -5.06 7.86 6.80
N ALA A 43 -6.11 7.38 6.14
CA ALA A 43 -6.11 7.14 4.69
C ALA A 43 -5.77 8.39 3.84
N PRO A 44 -6.14 9.65 4.22
CA PRO A 44 -5.76 10.86 3.49
C PRO A 44 -4.24 11.04 3.33
N VAL A 45 -3.44 10.47 4.23
CA VAL A 45 -1.98 10.45 4.12
C VAL A 45 -1.52 9.82 2.80
N LEU A 46 -2.29 8.85 2.28
CA LEU A 46 -1.98 8.12 1.05
C LEU A 46 -2.11 8.96 -0.22
N GLU A 47 -2.84 10.07 -0.19
CA GLU A 47 -3.00 10.97 -1.34
C GLU A 47 -1.66 11.52 -1.82
N ASN A 48 -0.74 11.79 -0.89
CA ASN A 48 0.62 12.24 -1.19
C ASN A 48 1.53 11.12 -1.72
N TRP A 49 1.14 9.86 -1.55
CA TRP A 49 1.95 8.71 -1.93
C TRP A 49 1.51 8.08 -3.26
N GLY A 50 0.33 8.44 -3.77
CA GLY A 50 -0.27 7.78 -4.93
C GLY A 50 0.65 7.72 -6.13
N LEU A 51 1.20 8.87 -6.57
CA LEU A 51 2.12 8.95 -7.69
C LEU A 51 3.42 8.17 -7.43
N LEU A 52 3.96 8.28 -6.22
CA LEU A 52 5.20 7.59 -5.84
C LEU A 52 5.02 6.06 -5.84
N TRP A 53 3.84 5.56 -5.46
CA TRP A 53 3.54 4.13 -5.53
C TRP A 53 3.43 3.62 -6.96
N MET A 54 2.87 4.41 -7.87
CA MET A 54 2.85 4.06 -9.30
C MET A 54 4.28 3.95 -9.86
N TRP A 55 5.16 4.90 -9.52
CA TRP A 55 6.57 4.83 -9.90
C TRP A 55 7.29 3.64 -9.25
N HIS A 56 6.99 3.35 -7.98
CA HIS A 56 7.56 2.17 -7.30
C HIS A 56 7.13 0.86 -7.97
N SER A 57 5.86 0.76 -8.38
CA SER A 57 5.37 -0.37 -9.17
C SER A 57 6.19 -0.55 -10.46
N LEU A 58 6.41 0.52 -11.21
CA LEU A 58 7.19 0.48 -12.44
C LEU A 58 8.63 0.03 -12.19
N VAL A 59 9.27 0.55 -11.14
CA VAL A 59 10.64 0.17 -10.76
C VAL A 59 10.71 -1.32 -10.40
N LEU A 60 9.74 -1.85 -9.66
CA LEU A 60 9.67 -3.29 -9.34
C LEU A 60 9.52 -4.15 -10.60
N VAL A 61 8.65 -3.75 -11.52
CA VAL A 61 8.47 -4.46 -12.80
C VAL A 61 9.77 -4.45 -13.60
N ILE A 62 10.42 -3.30 -13.72
CA ILE A 62 11.71 -3.18 -14.44
C ILE A 62 12.78 -4.05 -13.76
N ALA A 63 12.91 -4.00 -12.43
CA ALA A 63 13.89 -4.81 -11.70
C ALA A 63 13.65 -6.31 -11.91
N SER A 64 12.40 -6.76 -11.90
CA SER A 64 12.04 -8.16 -12.13
C SER A 64 12.32 -8.59 -13.56
N VAL A 65 11.97 -7.78 -14.56
CA VAL A 65 12.27 -8.06 -15.98
C VAL A 65 13.78 -8.11 -16.21
N LEU A 66 14.53 -7.18 -15.63
CA LEU A 66 16.00 -7.20 -15.71
C LEU A 66 16.57 -8.46 -15.06
N THR A 67 15.97 -8.93 -13.95
CA THR A 67 16.39 -10.18 -13.30
C THR A 67 16.20 -11.37 -14.23
N GLU A 68 15.07 -11.47 -14.92
CA GLU A 68 14.83 -12.52 -15.91
C GLU A 68 15.83 -12.44 -17.09
N LEU A 69 16.10 -11.25 -17.59
CA LEU A 69 17.09 -11.05 -18.67
C LEU A 69 18.50 -11.46 -18.22
N LEU A 70 18.90 -11.13 -16.99
CA LEU A 70 20.17 -11.57 -16.42
C LEU A 70 20.23 -13.09 -16.29
N GLN A 71 19.11 -13.72 -15.89
CA GLN A 71 19.02 -15.18 -15.77
C GLN A 71 19.14 -15.87 -17.14
N TRP A 72 18.49 -15.36 -18.17
CA TRP A 72 18.64 -15.89 -19.53
C TRP A 72 20.05 -15.75 -20.09
N ASN A 73 20.77 -14.71 -19.67
CA ASN A 73 22.18 -14.51 -20.06
C ASN A 73 23.17 -15.21 -19.10
N HIS A 74 22.69 -16.06 -18.21
CA HIS A 74 23.52 -16.79 -17.23
C HIS A 74 24.44 -15.88 -16.42
N ALA A 75 23.93 -14.70 -16.03
CA ALA A 75 24.70 -13.72 -15.27
C ALA A 75 25.09 -14.24 -13.88
N ASP A 76 26.23 -13.80 -13.40
CA ASP A 76 26.75 -14.17 -12.09
C ASP A 76 25.95 -13.54 -10.93
N ARG A 77 26.00 -14.17 -9.75
CA ARG A 77 25.33 -13.73 -8.51
C ARG A 77 25.47 -12.23 -8.18
N PRO A 78 26.66 -11.60 -8.32
CA PRO A 78 26.82 -10.19 -7.96
C PRO A 78 25.88 -9.25 -8.71
N PHE A 79 25.51 -9.58 -9.96
CA PHE A 79 24.60 -8.74 -10.74
C PHE A 79 23.19 -8.68 -10.16
N TYR A 80 22.66 -9.81 -9.67
CA TYR A 80 21.36 -9.85 -8.98
C TYR A 80 21.41 -9.08 -7.67
N ALA A 81 22.44 -9.33 -6.86
CA ALA A 81 22.64 -8.62 -5.61
C ALA A 81 22.75 -7.10 -5.83
N LEU A 82 23.52 -6.66 -6.83
CA LEU A 82 23.66 -5.25 -7.19
C LEU A 82 22.32 -4.63 -7.60
N LEU A 83 21.56 -5.32 -8.47
CA LEU A 83 20.26 -4.84 -8.95
C LEU A 83 19.29 -4.64 -7.80
N TRP A 84 19.15 -5.64 -6.92
CA TRP A 84 18.14 -5.64 -5.85
C TRP A 84 18.57 -4.86 -4.60
N THR A 85 19.87 -4.71 -4.32
CA THR A 85 20.34 -3.92 -3.17
C THR A 85 20.61 -2.47 -3.57
N VAL A 86 21.53 -2.25 -4.52
CA VAL A 86 21.92 -0.90 -4.92
C VAL A 86 20.86 -0.24 -5.79
N GLY A 87 20.28 -0.98 -6.74
CA GLY A 87 19.22 -0.45 -7.61
C GLY A 87 17.98 -0.03 -6.83
N LEU A 88 17.40 -0.93 -6.03
CA LEU A 88 16.25 -0.58 -5.20
C LEU A 88 16.61 0.36 -4.05
N GLY A 89 17.80 0.25 -3.46
CA GLY A 89 18.26 1.18 -2.42
C GLY A 89 18.37 2.61 -2.93
N SER A 90 18.92 2.80 -4.13
CA SER A 90 18.98 4.11 -4.79
C SER A 90 17.57 4.64 -5.08
N TRP A 91 16.67 3.79 -5.57
CA TRP A 91 15.27 4.17 -5.74
C TRP A 91 14.62 4.56 -4.42
N ALA A 92 14.86 3.81 -3.34
CA ALA A 92 14.34 4.13 -2.02
C ALA A 92 14.79 5.51 -1.53
N ALA A 93 16.05 5.87 -1.76
CA ALA A 93 16.58 7.19 -1.43
C ALA A 93 15.90 8.30 -2.26
N VAL A 94 15.74 8.10 -3.57
CA VAL A 94 15.02 9.02 -4.47
C VAL A 94 13.57 9.18 -4.04
N PHE A 95 12.87 8.06 -3.80
CA PHE A 95 11.48 8.04 -3.35
C PHE A 95 11.30 8.87 -2.08
N TRP A 96 12.17 8.66 -1.09
CA TRP A 96 12.11 9.40 0.17
C TRP A 96 12.44 10.88 0.02
N ALA A 97 13.41 11.22 -0.82
CA ALA A 97 13.75 12.60 -1.14
C ALA A 97 12.59 13.32 -1.83
N LEU A 98 11.93 12.67 -2.80
CA LEU A 98 10.75 13.21 -3.47
C LEU A 98 9.59 13.40 -2.49
N ARG A 99 9.33 12.41 -1.61
CA ARG A 99 8.27 12.53 -0.61
C ARG A 99 8.51 13.71 0.33
N ARG A 100 9.74 13.94 0.80
CA ARG A 100 10.07 15.07 1.66
C ARG A 100 9.81 16.42 1.00
N ARG A 101 9.95 16.52 -0.31
CA ARG A 101 9.66 17.76 -1.07
C ARG A 101 8.16 18.06 -1.17
N MET A 102 7.28 17.07 -0.94
CA MET A 102 5.83 17.25 -1.03
C MET A 102 5.18 17.80 0.24
N GLY A 103 5.97 18.12 1.28
CA GLY A 103 5.50 18.71 2.53
C GLY A 103 5.91 17.91 3.77
N PRO A 104 5.48 18.36 4.96
CA PRO A 104 5.86 17.75 6.23
C PRO A 104 5.43 16.28 6.30
N VAL A 105 6.30 15.46 6.89
CA VAL A 105 6.05 14.02 7.06
C VAL A 105 5.33 13.79 8.38
N THR A 106 4.15 13.19 8.33
CA THR A 106 3.36 12.87 9.51
C THR A 106 3.95 11.68 10.28
N PHE A 107 3.50 11.48 11.54
CA PHE A 107 3.90 10.33 12.35
C PHE A 107 3.58 9.00 11.66
N VAL A 108 2.37 8.87 11.11
CA VAL A 108 1.92 7.66 10.41
C VAL A 108 2.77 7.37 9.16
N GLU A 109 3.10 8.38 8.38
CA GLU A 109 4.00 8.23 7.23
C GLU A 109 5.38 7.72 7.63
N ARG A 110 5.90 8.19 8.77
CA ARG A 110 7.17 7.71 9.30
C ARG A 110 7.11 6.23 9.65
N GLN A 111 6.00 5.78 10.28
CA GLN A 111 5.80 4.35 10.57
C GLN A 111 5.76 3.51 9.28
N ILE A 112 5.03 3.96 8.27
CA ILE A 112 4.97 3.28 6.96
C ILE A 112 6.36 3.23 6.31
N ALA A 113 7.13 4.31 6.39
CA ALA A 113 8.49 4.35 5.85
C ALA A 113 9.43 3.36 6.56
N HIS A 114 9.31 3.18 7.89
CA HIS A 114 10.08 2.17 8.62
C HIS A 114 9.69 0.75 8.20
N VAL A 115 8.39 0.45 8.07
CA VAL A 115 7.91 -0.86 7.60
C VAL A 115 8.41 -1.14 6.18
N TRP A 116 8.36 -0.15 5.30
CA TRP A 116 8.87 -0.27 3.94
C TRP A 116 10.40 -0.43 3.91
N GLY A 117 11.12 0.36 4.71
CA GLY A 117 12.57 0.25 4.86
C GLY A 117 13.00 -1.13 5.38
N ALA A 118 12.30 -1.67 6.38
CA ALA A 118 12.54 -3.02 6.90
C ALA A 118 12.33 -4.09 5.82
N ALA A 119 11.27 -3.96 5.00
CA ALA A 119 11.03 -4.86 3.87
C ALA A 119 12.17 -4.79 2.84
N MET A 120 12.67 -3.59 2.51
CA MET A 120 13.80 -3.39 1.60
C MET A 120 15.09 -4.02 2.12
N ILE A 121 15.37 -3.86 3.42
CA ILE A 121 16.52 -4.50 4.08
C ILE A 121 16.36 -6.03 4.04
N GLY A 122 15.17 -6.55 4.34
CA GLY A 122 14.86 -7.97 4.29
C GLY A 122 15.08 -8.57 2.90
N ILE A 123 14.61 -7.88 1.86
CA ILE A 123 14.83 -8.26 0.45
C ILE A 123 16.34 -8.27 0.12
N GLY A 124 17.06 -7.21 0.49
CA GLY A 124 18.50 -7.14 0.26
C GLY A 124 19.29 -8.24 0.98
N ALA A 125 18.84 -8.64 2.17
CA ALA A 125 19.47 -9.69 2.96
C ALA A 125 19.35 -11.10 2.35
N LEU A 126 18.39 -11.34 1.44
CA LEU A 126 18.23 -12.66 0.80
C LEU A 126 19.49 -13.06 0.01
N PHE A 127 20.13 -12.12 -0.69
CA PHE A 127 21.29 -12.42 -1.54
C PHE A 127 22.52 -12.89 -0.76
N PRO A 128 22.97 -12.20 0.33
CA PRO A 128 24.05 -12.72 1.16
C PRO A 128 23.67 -14.02 1.88
N VAL A 129 22.38 -14.22 2.25
CA VAL A 129 21.93 -15.49 2.83
C VAL A 129 22.03 -16.63 1.81
N GLU A 130 21.58 -16.44 0.57
CA GLU A 130 21.77 -17.43 -0.50
C GLU A 130 23.23 -17.76 -0.73
N TRP A 131 24.09 -16.76 -0.68
CA TRP A 131 25.53 -16.97 -0.86
C TRP A 131 26.11 -17.80 0.29
N TRP A 132 25.82 -17.42 1.53
CA TRP A 132 26.33 -18.11 2.72
C TRP A 132 25.88 -19.57 2.81
N LEU A 133 24.63 -19.84 2.38
CA LEU A 133 24.04 -21.18 2.37
C LEU A 133 24.39 -21.98 1.09
N GLU A 134 25.24 -21.44 0.22
CA GLU A 134 25.64 -22.05 -1.06
C GLU A 134 24.45 -22.46 -1.96
N LEU A 135 23.29 -21.82 -1.79
CA LEU A 135 22.11 -22.07 -2.60
C LEU A 135 22.33 -21.60 -4.05
N LYS A 136 21.57 -22.17 -4.98
CA LYS A 136 21.53 -21.63 -6.35
C LYS A 136 21.04 -20.19 -6.34
N PRO A 137 21.56 -19.30 -7.23
CA PRO A 137 21.04 -17.94 -7.34
C PRO A 137 19.52 -17.94 -7.51
N LEU A 138 18.85 -17.00 -6.85
CA LEU A 138 17.40 -16.78 -6.93
C LEU A 138 16.52 -17.90 -6.33
N THR A 139 17.10 -18.83 -5.56
CA THR A 139 16.33 -19.86 -4.84
C THR A 139 15.35 -19.24 -3.82
N LEU A 140 15.75 -18.14 -3.17
CA LEU A 140 14.94 -17.44 -2.17
C LEU A 140 13.99 -16.38 -2.78
N THR A 141 13.87 -16.32 -4.09
CA THR A 141 12.96 -15.38 -4.79
C THR A 141 11.50 -15.39 -4.24
N PRO A 142 10.87 -16.53 -3.88
CA PRO A 142 9.53 -16.51 -3.31
C PRO A 142 9.41 -15.70 -2.02
N LEU A 143 10.49 -15.52 -1.28
CA LEU A 143 10.51 -14.68 -0.08
C LEU A 143 10.34 -13.19 -0.38
N LEU A 144 10.61 -12.72 -1.61
CA LEU A 144 10.29 -11.36 -2.04
C LEU A 144 8.78 -11.09 -1.88
N ALA A 145 7.95 -12.03 -2.32
CA ALA A 145 6.52 -11.93 -2.22
C ALA A 145 6.04 -12.04 -0.75
N VAL A 146 6.65 -12.91 0.05
CA VAL A 146 6.34 -13.05 1.48
C VAL A 146 6.65 -11.74 2.22
N ILE A 147 7.86 -11.19 2.07
CA ILE A 147 8.29 -9.94 2.74
C ILE A 147 7.40 -8.78 2.32
N THR A 148 7.09 -8.67 1.02
CA THR A 148 6.20 -7.64 0.50
C THR A 148 4.77 -7.83 1.01
N GLY A 149 4.29 -9.07 1.11
CA GLY A 149 2.99 -9.42 1.69
C GLY A 149 2.89 -9.03 3.17
N MET A 150 3.92 -9.31 3.97
CA MET A 150 3.99 -8.87 5.37
C MET A 150 3.93 -7.35 5.49
N MET A 151 4.64 -6.62 4.62
CA MET A 151 4.57 -5.16 4.57
C MET A 151 3.14 -4.67 4.30
N PHE A 152 2.43 -5.25 3.33
CA PHE A 152 1.03 -4.90 3.05
C PHE A 152 0.09 -5.30 4.19
N PHE A 153 0.33 -6.42 4.85
CA PHE A 153 -0.44 -6.85 6.01
C PHE A 153 -0.34 -5.83 7.16
N ILE A 154 0.84 -5.33 7.47
CA ILE A 154 1.03 -4.28 8.48
C ILE A 154 0.35 -2.98 8.05
N LYS A 155 0.50 -2.58 6.77
CA LYS A 155 -0.19 -1.40 6.22
C LYS A 155 -1.70 -1.51 6.30
N ALA A 156 -2.26 -2.72 6.19
CA ALA A 156 -3.69 -2.95 6.29
C ALA A 156 -4.24 -2.54 7.67
N GLY A 157 -3.53 -2.86 8.73
CA GLY A 157 -3.91 -2.46 10.08
C GLY A 157 -3.79 -0.95 10.35
N ILE A 158 -2.87 -0.26 9.65
CA ILE A 158 -2.60 1.17 9.88
C ILE A 158 -3.49 2.06 9.00
N LEU A 159 -3.69 1.72 7.73
CA LEU A 159 -4.25 2.62 6.73
C LEU A 159 -5.64 2.22 6.24
N SER A 160 -5.78 1.00 5.74
CA SER A 160 -7.03 0.51 5.15
C SER A 160 -7.01 -1.00 5.05
N GLY A 161 -8.07 -1.64 5.52
CA GLY A 161 -8.23 -3.08 5.41
C GLY A 161 -8.22 -3.62 3.97
N ALA A 162 -8.39 -2.77 2.96
CA ALA A 162 -8.24 -3.18 1.57
C ALA A 162 -6.85 -3.78 1.28
N PHE A 163 -5.81 -3.36 2.02
CA PHE A 163 -4.46 -3.89 1.87
C PHE A 163 -4.30 -5.35 2.32
N TYR A 164 -5.27 -5.92 3.06
CA TYR A 164 -5.29 -7.37 3.33
C TYR A 164 -5.44 -8.20 2.05
N LEU A 165 -6.18 -7.70 1.05
CA LEU A 165 -6.27 -8.39 -0.25
C LEU A 165 -4.93 -8.41 -0.98
N GLN A 166 -4.19 -7.29 -0.97
CA GLN A 166 -2.85 -7.23 -1.54
C GLN A 166 -1.89 -8.18 -0.80
N ALA A 167 -1.94 -8.20 0.53
CA ALA A 167 -1.14 -9.11 1.33
C ALA A 167 -1.45 -10.57 0.98
N ALA A 168 -2.74 -10.94 0.93
CA ALA A 168 -3.17 -12.30 0.55
C ALA A 168 -2.72 -12.68 -0.87
N SER A 169 -2.86 -11.77 -1.84
CA SER A 169 -2.42 -11.99 -3.22
C SER A 169 -0.91 -12.24 -3.29
N LEU A 170 -0.11 -11.52 -2.50
CA LEU A 170 1.33 -11.70 -2.44
C LEU A 170 1.72 -13.03 -1.76
N PHE A 171 1.07 -13.42 -0.67
CA PHE A 171 1.32 -14.72 -0.06
C PHE A 171 0.95 -15.87 -1.00
N LEU A 172 -0.16 -15.75 -1.74
CA LEU A 172 -0.54 -16.74 -2.76
C LEU A 172 0.46 -16.75 -3.92
N SER A 173 0.97 -15.57 -4.34
CA SER A 173 1.98 -15.51 -5.39
C SER A 173 3.29 -16.18 -4.97
N ALA A 174 3.67 -16.14 -3.68
CA ALA A 174 4.82 -16.87 -3.19
C ALA A 174 4.69 -18.39 -3.41
N ALA A 175 3.50 -18.96 -3.18
CA ALA A 175 3.22 -20.36 -3.48
C ALA A 175 3.28 -20.65 -5.00
N ALA A 176 2.75 -19.74 -5.82
CA ALA A 176 2.86 -19.86 -7.28
C ALA A 176 4.32 -19.78 -7.75
N MET A 177 5.15 -18.91 -7.17
CA MET A 177 6.57 -18.80 -7.48
C MET A 177 7.37 -20.07 -7.12
N LEU A 178 6.95 -20.78 -6.07
CA LEU A 178 7.52 -22.09 -5.73
C LEU A 178 7.13 -23.17 -6.75
N ALA A 179 5.90 -23.11 -7.28
CA ALA A 179 5.41 -24.06 -8.29
C ALA A 179 6.02 -23.81 -9.68
N TRP A 180 6.33 -22.54 -10.02
CA TRP A 180 6.89 -22.12 -11.31
C TRP A 180 8.15 -21.26 -11.11
N PRO A 181 9.26 -21.84 -10.66
CA PRO A 181 10.48 -21.08 -10.34
C PRO A 181 11.11 -20.40 -11.57
N GLU A 182 10.87 -20.92 -12.78
CA GLU A 182 11.42 -20.37 -14.03
C GLU A 182 10.88 -18.98 -14.36
N ILE A 183 9.67 -18.67 -13.92
CA ILE A 183 9.01 -17.36 -14.14
C ILE A 183 8.68 -16.65 -12.83
N ALA A 184 9.35 -17.02 -11.76
CA ALA A 184 9.05 -16.52 -10.41
C ALA A 184 9.09 -14.98 -10.33
N HIS A 185 10.10 -14.34 -10.95
CA HIS A 185 10.20 -12.89 -10.96
C HIS A 185 9.11 -12.21 -11.78
N LEU A 186 8.63 -12.83 -12.85
CA LEU A 186 7.50 -12.29 -13.63
C LEU A 186 6.20 -12.38 -12.85
N ILE A 187 5.98 -13.49 -12.11
CA ILE A 187 4.84 -13.62 -11.19
C ILE A 187 4.90 -12.51 -10.13
N PHE A 188 6.08 -12.31 -9.52
CA PHE A 188 6.29 -11.25 -8.54
C PHE A 188 6.04 -9.86 -9.16
N ALA A 189 6.62 -9.59 -10.35
CA ALA A 189 6.45 -8.33 -11.07
C ALA A 189 4.97 -7.99 -11.28
N LEU A 190 4.20 -8.98 -11.77
CA LEU A 190 2.78 -8.79 -12.04
C LEU A 190 1.99 -8.51 -10.76
N VAL A 191 2.13 -9.38 -9.75
CA VAL A 191 1.32 -9.27 -8.53
C VAL A 191 1.75 -8.08 -7.69
N ALA A 192 3.04 -7.91 -7.40
CA ALA A 192 3.53 -6.77 -6.63
C ALA A 192 3.32 -5.46 -7.38
N GLY A 193 3.56 -5.45 -8.71
CA GLY A 193 3.28 -4.30 -9.56
C GLY A 193 1.83 -3.83 -9.42
N LEU A 194 0.85 -4.73 -9.58
CA LEU A 194 -0.58 -4.41 -9.43
C LEU A 194 -0.93 -3.97 -7.99
N CYS A 195 -0.34 -4.61 -6.97
CA CYS A 195 -0.56 -4.26 -5.58
C CYS A 195 -0.13 -2.83 -5.22
N PHE A 196 0.89 -2.29 -5.89
CA PHE A 196 1.29 -0.90 -5.73
C PHE A 196 0.57 0.04 -6.71
N PHE A 197 0.38 -0.39 -7.97
CA PHE A 197 -0.17 0.47 -9.01
C PHE A 197 -1.64 0.83 -8.77
N ILE A 198 -2.48 -0.17 -8.44
CA ILE A 198 -3.93 0.03 -8.27
C ILE A 198 -4.24 1.04 -7.16
N PRO A 199 -3.75 0.86 -5.91
CA PRO A 199 -3.98 1.86 -4.87
C PRO A 199 -3.26 3.17 -5.19
N GLY A 200 -2.08 3.16 -5.80
CA GLY A 200 -1.39 4.36 -6.26
C GLY A 200 -2.26 5.21 -7.18
N LEU A 201 -2.88 4.58 -8.18
CA LEU A 201 -3.78 5.24 -9.12
C LEU A 201 -5.05 5.76 -8.43
N LYS A 202 -5.63 4.99 -7.49
CA LYS A 202 -6.80 5.40 -6.70
C LYS A 202 -6.52 6.72 -5.97
N TYR A 203 -5.45 6.77 -5.18
CA TYR A 203 -5.12 7.93 -4.36
C TYR A 203 -4.61 9.12 -5.19
N TYR A 204 -3.91 8.88 -6.28
CA TYR A 204 -3.53 9.92 -7.23
C TYR A 204 -4.76 10.60 -7.86
N ARG A 205 -5.76 9.81 -8.28
CA ARG A 205 -7.02 10.36 -8.82
C ARG A 205 -7.82 11.13 -7.77
N LEU A 206 -7.88 10.62 -6.54
CA LEU A 206 -8.55 11.28 -5.42
C LEU A 206 -7.94 12.65 -5.16
N ARG A 207 -6.63 12.74 -5.05
CA ARG A 207 -5.92 14.01 -4.87
C ARG A 207 -6.24 15.00 -5.99
N ARG A 208 -6.16 14.57 -7.24
CA ARG A 208 -6.48 15.46 -8.38
C ARG A 208 -7.91 15.97 -8.36
N SER A 209 -8.87 15.14 -7.95
CA SER A 209 -10.26 15.57 -7.84
C SER A 209 -10.46 16.62 -6.74
N LEU A 210 -9.76 16.50 -5.62
CA LEU A 210 -9.78 17.49 -4.53
C LEU A 210 -9.14 18.82 -4.97
N GLU A 211 -7.99 18.77 -5.63
CA GLU A 211 -7.33 19.95 -6.20
C GLU A 211 -8.24 20.68 -7.21
N ALA A 212 -8.96 19.95 -8.06
CA ALA A 212 -9.90 20.51 -9.02
C ALA A 212 -11.12 21.15 -8.35
N MET A 213 -11.59 20.61 -7.21
CA MET A 213 -12.70 21.19 -6.45
C MET A 213 -12.28 22.48 -5.73
N THR A 214 -11.09 22.53 -5.18
CA THR A 214 -10.55 23.72 -4.50
C THR A 214 -10.14 24.82 -5.46
N ALA A 215 -9.77 24.47 -6.70
CA ALA A 215 -9.45 25.44 -7.75
C ALA A 215 -10.68 26.10 -8.40
N ARG A 216 -11.90 25.61 -8.15
CA ARG A 216 -13.12 26.32 -8.61
C ARG A 216 -13.30 27.58 -7.77
N PRO A 217 -13.33 28.76 -8.39
CA PRO A 217 -13.58 29.98 -7.65
C PRO A 217 -14.93 29.85 -6.93
N PHE A 218 -14.91 30.15 -5.66
CA PHE A 218 -16.12 30.25 -4.85
C PHE A 218 -17.04 31.22 -5.61
N CYS A 219 -18.16 30.72 -6.15
CA CYS A 219 -19.14 31.57 -6.77
C CYS A 219 -19.60 32.56 -5.68
N ASP A 220 -19.12 33.79 -5.74
CA ASP A 220 -19.45 34.85 -4.77
C ASP A 220 -20.97 34.99 -4.72
N PRO A 221 -21.63 34.59 -3.62
CA PRO A 221 -23.09 34.73 -3.52
C PRO A 221 -23.55 36.19 -3.67
N ALA A 222 -22.65 37.16 -3.49
CA ALA A 222 -22.94 38.59 -3.69
C ALA A 222 -23.19 38.95 -5.17
N LEU A 223 -22.62 38.23 -6.13
CA LEU A 223 -22.87 38.46 -7.56
C LEU A 223 -24.23 37.93 -7.99
N THR A 224 -24.78 36.93 -7.32
CA THR A 224 -26.12 36.37 -7.63
C THR A 224 -27.22 37.26 -7.10
N ILE A 225 -26.97 38.01 -6.03
CA ILE A 225 -27.95 38.94 -5.45
C ILE A 225 -28.05 40.23 -6.28
N LYS A 226 -26.95 40.69 -6.88
CA LYS A 226 -26.91 41.92 -7.67
C LYS A 226 -27.70 41.79 -9.00
N LYS A 227 -27.73 40.59 -9.60
CA LYS A 227 -28.45 40.31 -10.86
C LYS A 227 -29.99 40.19 -10.69
N ARG A 228 -30.49 40.13 -9.44
CA ARG A 228 -31.95 40.11 -9.13
C ARG A 228 -32.54 41.48 -8.77
N ARG A 229 -31.74 42.55 -8.74
CA ARG A 229 -32.18 43.89 -8.33
C ARG A 229 -32.17 44.91 -9.47
N GLU A 230 -31.94 44.50 -10.70
CA GLU A 230 -32.15 45.38 -11.85
C GLU A 230 -33.57 45.11 -12.41
N PRO A 231 -34.43 46.11 -12.43
CA PRO A 231 -35.82 46.00 -12.92
C PRO A 231 -35.90 45.86 -14.44
#